data_f15e36cca3c5799e46f80b18a7cb3e89
#
_entry.id   f15e36cca3c5799e46f80b18a7cb3e89
#
_cell.length_a   1.000
_cell.length_b   1.000
_cell.length_c   1.000
_cell.angle_alpha   90.00
_cell.angle_beta   90.00
_cell.angle_gamma   90.00
#
_symmetry.space_group_name_H-M   'P 1'
#
loop_
_entity.id
_entity.type
_entity.pdbx_description
1 polymer ?
#
loop_
_entity_poly.entity_id
_entity_poly.type
_entity_poly.pdbx_seq_one_letter_code
_entity_poly.pdbx_strand_id
1 'polypeptide(L)'
;MKSMKKHNAFMASIPSKRHDPHAAAAAEVDSPGFLLTTVEKLAGLAQARSLWPVTMGLACCAIEMMAAGTPRFDMARFGWEVFRASPRHADVMIVSGRVSHKMAPIVRNVYDSMPEPKWVISMGA
;
A
#
# COMPACT_ATOMS: atom_id res chain seq x y z
N MET A 1 -18.99 32.63 1.16
CA MET A 1 -17.56 32.51 0.79
C MET A 1 -16.56 32.22 1.93
N LYS A 2 -16.99 32.01 3.19
CA LYS A 2 -16.10 31.73 4.33
C LYS A 2 -15.83 30.23 4.60
N SER A 3 -16.56 29.31 3.96
CA SER A 3 -16.47 27.86 4.24
C SER A 3 -15.33 27.14 3.51
N MET A 4 -14.90 27.65 2.35
CA MET A 4 -13.86 26.98 1.55
C MET A 4 -12.43 27.10 2.12
N LYS A 5 -12.15 28.12 2.94
CA LYS A 5 -10.80 28.31 3.52
C LYS A 5 -10.44 27.30 4.63
N LYS A 6 -11.44 26.73 5.32
CA LYS A 6 -11.17 25.77 6.41
C LYS A 6 -10.81 24.37 5.89
N HIS A 7 -11.26 23.97 4.69
CA HIS A 7 -10.91 22.68 4.12
C HIS A 7 -9.45 22.60 3.62
N ASN A 8 -8.92 23.72 3.10
CA ASN A 8 -7.53 23.75 2.63
C ASN A 8 -6.51 23.74 3.78
N ALA A 9 -6.86 24.26 4.95
CA ALA A 9 -5.98 24.24 6.13
C ALA A 9 -5.86 22.82 6.73
N PHE A 10 -6.91 22.00 6.62
CA PHE A 10 -6.88 20.62 7.11
C PHE A 10 -5.99 19.72 6.23
N MET A 11 -5.98 19.95 4.91
CA MET A 11 -5.10 19.20 4.01
C MET A 11 -3.62 19.60 4.14
N ALA A 12 -3.33 20.82 4.56
CA ALA A 12 -1.95 21.31 4.74
C ALA A 12 -1.29 20.82 6.03
N SER A 13 -2.06 20.29 6.98
CA SER A 13 -1.55 19.83 8.29
C SER A 13 -1.28 18.32 8.36
N ILE A 14 -1.40 17.58 7.25
CA ILE A 14 -1.02 16.17 7.21
C ILE A 14 0.51 16.13 7.04
N PRO A 15 1.28 15.78 8.08
CA PRO A 15 2.71 15.60 7.91
C PRO A 15 2.89 14.41 6.96
N SER A 16 3.27 14.73 5.72
CA SER A 16 3.78 13.74 4.78
C SER A 16 5.11 13.25 5.34
N LYS A 17 5.06 12.28 6.23
CA LYS A 17 6.24 11.52 6.61
C LYS A 17 6.60 10.69 5.38
N ARG A 18 7.40 11.28 4.47
CA ARG A 18 8.02 10.52 3.40
C ARG A 18 8.81 9.42 4.05
N HIS A 19 8.35 8.22 3.90
CA HIS A 19 9.13 7.05 4.24
C HIS A 19 10.14 6.88 3.09
N ASP A 20 11.35 7.35 3.31
CA ASP A 20 12.45 7.12 2.38
C ASP A 20 12.85 5.64 2.54
N PRO A 21 12.52 4.77 1.57
CA PRO A 21 12.84 3.35 1.66
C PRO A 21 14.35 3.09 1.69
N HIS A 22 15.15 4.10 1.34
CA HIS A 22 16.60 4.02 1.37
C HIS A 22 17.22 4.41 2.72
N ALA A 23 16.48 5.08 3.60
CA ALA A 23 16.98 5.42 4.94
C ALA A 23 17.08 4.19 5.86
N ALA A 24 16.28 3.16 5.63
CA ALA A 24 16.36 1.90 6.36
C ALA A 24 17.54 1.01 5.93
N ALA A 25 18.13 1.28 4.75
CA ALA A 25 19.26 0.51 4.24
C ALA A 25 20.63 1.02 4.72
N ALA A 26 20.67 2.16 5.39
CA ALA A 26 21.89 2.80 5.87
C ALA A 26 22.14 2.66 7.37
N ALA A 27 21.38 1.81 8.07
CA ALA A 27 21.71 1.44 9.45
C ALA A 27 22.92 0.50 9.45
N GLU A 28 24.04 1.11 9.64
CA GLU A 28 25.39 0.66 9.88
C GLU A 28 25.44 -0.69 10.60
N VAL A 29 26.03 -1.64 9.90
CA VAL A 29 26.34 -2.97 10.40
C VAL A 29 27.66 -2.89 11.19
N ASP A 30 27.58 -2.83 12.50
CA ASP A 30 28.70 -3.22 13.34
C ASP A 30 28.29 -4.36 14.27
N SER A 31 29.02 -5.50 14.08
CA SER A 31 29.13 -6.69 14.96
C SER A 31 28.05 -7.79 14.84
N PRO A 32 28.20 -8.96 15.40
CA PRO A 32 28.18 -10.33 14.86
C PRO A 32 26.95 -10.74 14.06
N GLY A 33 26.50 -9.84 13.26
CA GLY A 33 25.21 -9.81 12.58
C GLY A 33 25.17 -10.48 11.21
N PHE A 34 26.18 -11.26 10.81
CA PHE A 34 26.07 -11.96 9.52
C PHE A 34 24.79 -12.81 9.41
N LEU A 35 24.39 -13.47 10.48
CA LEU A 35 23.17 -14.25 10.54
C LEU A 35 21.92 -13.35 10.56
N LEU A 36 21.93 -12.28 11.36
CA LEU A 36 20.82 -11.32 11.44
C LEU A 36 20.62 -10.57 10.13
N THR A 37 21.69 -10.12 9.50
CA THR A 37 21.64 -9.45 8.18
C THR A 37 21.11 -10.39 7.11
N THR A 38 21.44 -11.68 7.18
CA THR A 38 20.94 -12.68 6.23
C THR A 38 19.43 -12.92 6.43
N VAL A 39 18.96 -12.98 7.67
CA VAL A 39 17.54 -13.15 8.02
C VAL A 39 16.73 -11.94 7.58
N GLU A 40 17.20 -10.73 7.79
CA GLU A 40 16.52 -9.51 7.35
C GLU A 40 16.43 -9.43 5.82
N LYS A 41 17.51 -9.77 5.11
CA LYS A 41 17.52 -9.82 3.64
C LYS A 41 16.59 -10.89 3.10
N LEU A 42 16.55 -12.07 3.74
CA LEU A 42 15.61 -13.13 3.38
C LEU A 42 14.16 -12.72 3.64
N ALA A 43 13.88 -12.10 4.78
CA ALA A 43 12.54 -11.60 5.11
C ALA A 43 12.09 -10.53 4.10
N GLY A 44 12.97 -9.59 3.77
CA GLY A 44 12.69 -8.58 2.75
C GLY A 44 12.44 -9.17 1.36
N LEU A 45 13.20 -10.18 0.97
CA LEU A 45 12.99 -10.89 -0.30
C LEU A 45 11.67 -11.68 -0.31
N ALA A 46 11.33 -12.32 0.80
CA ALA A 46 10.08 -13.04 0.95
C ALA A 46 8.88 -12.10 0.87
N GLN A 47 8.93 -10.95 1.55
CA GLN A 47 7.90 -9.91 1.47
C GLN A 47 7.76 -9.35 0.05
N ALA A 48 8.87 -9.07 -0.63
CA ALA A 48 8.85 -8.56 -1.99
C ALA A 48 8.21 -9.53 -3.00
N ARG A 49 8.26 -10.84 -2.72
CA ARG A 49 7.71 -11.89 -3.59
C ARG A 49 6.35 -12.42 -3.17
N SER A 50 5.82 -11.97 -2.04
CA SER A 50 4.53 -12.41 -1.50
C SER A 50 3.78 -11.22 -0.93
N LEU A 51 3.39 -10.29 -1.80
CA LEU A 51 2.60 -9.13 -1.44
C LEU A 51 1.11 -9.50 -1.41
N TRP A 52 0.47 -9.18 -0.32
CA TRP A 52 -0.96 -9.44 -0.15
C TRP A 52 -1.76 -8.16 -0.35
N PRO A 53 -2.51 -8.06 -1.45
CA PRO A 53 -3.26 -6.84 -1.73
C PRO A 53 -4.58 -6.77 -0.96
N VAL A 54 -4.89 -5.58 -0.46
CA VAL A 54 -6.25 -5.17 -0.11
C VAL A 54 -6.82 -4.37 -1.26
N THR A 55 -8.06 -4.69 -1.64
CA THR A 55 -8.69 -4.09 -2.82
C THR A 55 -9.73 -3.06 -2.42
N MET A 56 -9.58 -1.86 -3.00
CA MET A 56 -10.56 -0.78 -2.89
C MET A 56 -11.16 -0.51 -4.26
N GLY A 57 -12.22 -1.26 -4.60
CA GLY A 57 -12.97 -1.08 -5.84
C GLY A 57 -13.97 0.06 -5.70
N LEU A 58 -13.67 1.22 -6.26
CA LEU A 58 -14.47 2.43 -6.10
C LEU A 58 -15.28 2.80 -7.35
N ALA A 59 -14.93 2.26 -8.51
CA ALA A 59 -15.60 2.52 -9.78
C ALA A 59 -15.42 1.35 -10.76
N CYS A 60 -15.73 1.58 -12.03
CA CYS A 60 -15.60 0.55 -13.08
C CYS A 60 -14.18 0.01 -13.24
N CYS A 61 -13.15 0.74 -12.84
CA CYS A 61 -11.76 0.26 -12.81
C CYS A 61 -11.56 -0.95 -11.89
N ALA A 62 -12.49 -1.22 -10.97
CA ALA A 62 -12.49 -2.45 -10.18
C ALA A 62 -12.65 -3.71 -11.04
N ILE A 63 -13.32 -3.61 -12.19
CA ILE A 63 -13.44 -4.72 -13.14
C ILE A 63 -12.07 -5.02 -13.77
N GLU A 64 -11.30 -4.00 -14.08
CA GLU A 64 -9.94 -4.13 -14.59
C GLU A 64 -9.01 -4.77 -13.53
N MET A 65 -9.17 -4.37 -12.28
CA MET A 65 -8.46 -5.00 -11.16
C MET A 65 -8.80 -6.48 -11.04
N MET A 66 -10.08 -6.86 -11.17
CA MET A 66 -10.49 -8.27 -11.20
C MET A 66 -9.91 -9.00 -12.40
N ALA A 67 -9.88 -8.35 -13.57
CA ALA A 67 -9.30 -8.92 -14.78
C ALA A 67 -7.79 -9.20 -14.61
N ALA A 68 -7.07 -8.39 -13.87
CA ALA A 68 -5.66 -8.61 -13.56
C ALA A 68 -5.42 -9.90 -12.73
N GLY A 69 -6.40 -10.33 -11.94
CA GLY A 69 -6.37 -11.58 -11.19
C GLY A 69 -6.85 -12.80 -11.99
N THR A 70 -7.28 -12.62 -13.25
CA THR A 70 -7.75 -13.73 -14.08
C THR A 70 -6.58 -14.50 -14.72
N PRO A 71 -6.80 -15.75 -15.19
CA PRO A 71 -5.74 -16.59 -15.76
C PRO A 71 -4.96 -15.96 -16.92
N ARG A 72 -5.55 -14.98 -17.63
CA ARG A 72 -4.88 -14.32 -18.75
C ARG A 72 -3.70 -13.45 -18.30
N PHE A 73 -3.84 -12.75 -17.17
CA PHE A 73 -2.82 -11.83 -16.65
C PHE A 73 -2.14 -12.38 -15.41
N ASP A 74 -2.85 -13.18 -14.65
CA ASP A 74 -2.42 -14.00 -13.52
C ASP A 74 -1.37 -13.37 -12.61
N MET A 75 -1.82 -12.46 -11.76
CA MET A 75 -0.97 -11.83 -10.74
C MET A 75 -0.39 -12.84 -9.74
N ALA A 76 -0.99 -14.04 -9.64
CA ALA A 76 -0.55 -15.10 -8.75
C ALA A 76 0.89 -15.55 -9.04
N ARG A 77 1.32 -15.57 -10.31
CA ARG A 77 2.69 -15.90 -10.70
C ARG A 77 3.76 -14.95 -10.15
N PHE A 78 3.34 -13.74 -9.71
CA PHE A 78 4.19 -12.77 -9.03
C PHE A 78 4.08 -12.85 -7.50
N GLY A 79 3.28 -13.78 -6.97
CA GLY A 79 3.04 -13.93 -5.55
C GLY A 79 1.90 -13.06 -5.00
N TRP A 80 1.08 -12.47 -5.86
CA TRP A 80 -0.02 -11.57 -5.50
C TRP A 80 -1.39 -12.25 -5.59
N GLU A 81 -1.47 -13.49 -5.16
CA GLU A 81 -2.68 -14.30 -5.27
C GLU A 81 -3.70 -14.00 -4.18
N VAL A 82 -3.22 -13.70 -2.98
CA VAL A 82 -4.09 -13.65 -1.80
C VAL A 82 -4.66 -12.26 -1.61
N PHE A 83 -5.87 -12.04 -2.10
CA PHE A 83 -6.63 -10.83 -1.81
C PHE A 83 -7.17 -10.88 -0.37
N ARG A 84 -6.82 -9.89 0.44
CA ARG A 84 -7.27 -9.79 1.82
C ARG A 84 -8.39 -8.77 1.98
N ALA A 85 -9.45 -9.19 2.67
CA ALA A 85 -10.55 -8.27 3.03
C ALA A 85 -10.14 -7.37 4.21
N SER A 86 -9.21 -7.81 5.06
CA SER A 86 -8.74 -7.05 6.20
C SER A 86 -7.48 -6.26 5.85
N PRO A 87 -7.48 -4.94 6.06
CA PRO A 87 -6.29 -4.12 5.81
C PRO A 87 -5.12 -4.46 6.74
N ARG A 88 -5.38 -5.05 7.91
CA ARG A 88 -4.34 -5.44 8.88
C ARG A 88 -3.48 -6.61 8.42
N HIS A 89 -3.91 -7.33 7.41
CA HIS A 89 -3.22 -8.49 6.85
C HIS A 89 -2.74 -8.25 5.42
N ALA A 90 -2.74 -7.01 4.97
CA ALA A 90 -2.36 -6.63 3.63
C ALA A 90 -1.15 -5.71 3.63
N ASP A 91 -0.28 -5.89 2.64
CA ASP A 91 0.95 -5.11 2.46
C ASP A 91 0.78 -4.03 1.39
N VAL A 92 -0.10 -4.28 0.43
CA VAL A 92 -0.37 -3.39 -0.71
C VAL A 92 -1.84 -3.03 -0.76
N MET A 93 -2.17 -1.77 -0.95
CA MET A 93 -3.53 -1.31 -1.21
C MET A 93 -3.68 -0.95 -2.68
N ILE A 94 -4.64 -1.57 -3.37
CA ILE A 94 -4.98 -1.24 -4.75
C ILE A 94 -6.27 -0.41 -4.74
N VAL A 95 -6.15 0.85 -5.10
CA VAL A 95 -7.28 1.78 -5.21
C VAL A 95 -7.69 1.89 -6.66
N SER A 96 -8.83 1.30 -7.00
CA SER A 96 -9.31 1.19 -8.38
C SER A 96 -10.48 2.13 -8.64
N GLY A 97 -10.22 3.17 -9.41
CA GLY A 97 -11.21 4.16 -9.83
C GLY A 97 -11.17 5.47 -9.06
N ARG A 98 -12.13 6.32 -9.37
CA ARG A 98 -12.21 7.68 -8.81
C ARG A 98 -12.60 7.68 -7.33
N VAL A 99 -11.83 8.39 -6.53
CA VAL A 99 -12.13 8.61 -5.11
C VAL A 99 -12.99 9.86 -4.97
N SER A 100 -14.22 9.72 -4.50
CA SER A 100 -15.07 10.87 -4.17
C SER A 100 -14.60 11.52 -2.85
N HIS A 101 -14.93 12.81 -2.67
CA HIS A 101 -14.60 13.52 -1.43
C HIS A 101 -15.16 12.85 -0.17
N LYS A 102 -16.31 12.17 -0.28
CA LYS A 102 -16.90 11.42 0.83
C LYS A 102 -16.15 10.13 1.15
N MET A 103 -15.57 9.50 0.14
CA MET A 103 -14.81 8.26 0.30
C MET A 103 -13.34 8.50 0.69
N ALA A 104 -12.80 9.66 0.40
CA ALA A 104 -11.39 9.97 0.69
C ALA A 104 -10.98 9.71 2.15
N PRO A 105 -11.74 10.13 3.18
CA PRO A 105 -11.38 9.84 4.56
C PRO A 105 -11.45 8.34 4.89
N ILE A 106 -12.36 7.58 4.26
CA ILE A 106 -12.49 6.14 4.47
C ILE A 106 -11.27 5.41 3.89
N VAL A 107 -10.87 5.74 2.66
CA VAL A 107 -9.67 5.20 2.02
C VAL A 107 -8.43 5.50 2.87
N ARG A 108 -8.35 6.72 3.43
CA ARG A 108 -7.26 7.10 4.32
C ARG A 108 -7.24 6.27 5.60
N ASN A 109 -8.38 6.06 6.23
CA ASN A 109 -8.48 5.23 7.43
C ASN A 109 -8.08 3.77 7.17
N VAL A 110 -8.45 3.24 6.01
CA VAL A 110 -8.03 1.88 5.60
C VAL A 110 -6.52 1.82 5.43
N TYR A 111 -5.94 2.82 4.77
CA TYR A 111 -4.48 2.90 4.62
C TYR A 111 -3.77 2.99 5.97
N ASP A 112 -4.26 3.82 6.88
CA ASP A 112 -3.66 3.99 8.20
C ASP A 112 -3.79 2.73 9.08
N SER A 113 -4.75 1.85 8.76
CA SER A 113 -4.95 0.57 9.45
C SER A 113 -4.03 -0.55 8.95
N MET A 114 -3.30 -0.34 7.84
CA MET A 114 -2.35 -1.31 7.32
C MET A 114 -1.04 -1.27 8.12
N PRO A 115 -0.39 -2.44 8.33
CA PRO A 115 0.92 -2.50 8.94
C PRO A 115 2.01 -1.91 8.04
N GLU A 116 3.12 -1.52 8.63
CA GLU A 116 4.32 -1.15 7.90
C GLU A 116 5.19 -2.40 7.61
N PRO A 117 5.86 -2.48 6.48
CA PRO A 117 5.85 -1.56 5.32
C PRO A 117 4.60 -1.70 4.45
N LYS A 118 4.07 -0.59 3.94
CA LYS A 118 2.85 -0.57 3.14
C LYS A 118 2.98 0.26 1.88
N TRP A 119 2.36 -0.20 0.81
CA TRP A 119 2.38 0.45 -0.50
C TRP A 119 0.97 0.69 -1.03
N VAL A 120 0.84 1.67 -1.89
CA VAL A 120 -0.44 1.98 -2.54
C VAL A 120 -0.24 2.03 -4.05
N ILE A 121 -1.12 1.37 -4.77
CA ILE A 121 -1.20 1.41 -6.22
C ILE A 121 -2.52 2.07 -6.60
N SER A 122 -2.46 3.17 -7.33
CA SER A 122 -3.63 3.78 -7.97
C SER A 122 -3.83 3.16 -9.34
N MET A 123 -5.03 2.64 -9.58
CA MET A 123 -5.42 2.01 -10.84
C MET A 123 -6.61 2.74 -11.46
N GLY A 124 -6.44 3.14 -12.71
CA GLY A 124 -7.46 3.85 -13.47
C GLY A 124 -7.50 5.36 -13.19
N ALA A 125 -8.52 6.01 -13.74
CA ALA A 125 -8.69 7.46 -13.66
C ALA A 125 -9.50 7.90 -12.45
#